data_9311ffe2cd197c36943bf99304276488
#
_entry.id   9311ffe2cd197c36943bf99304276488
#
_cell.length_a   1.000
_cell.length_b   1.000
_cell.length_c   1.000
_cell.angle_alpha   90.00
_cell.angle_beta   90.00
_cell.angle_gamma   90.00
#
_symmetry.space_group_name_H-M   'P 1'
#
loop_
_entity.id
_entity.type
_entity.pdbx_description
1 polymer ?
#
loop_
_entity_poly.entity_id
_entity_poly.type
_entity_poly.pdbx_seq_one_letter_code
_entity_poly.pdbx_strand_id
1 'polypeptide(L)' 'MAQNKYYVSAKRDNLDLGMVVEAENYYMAAVKMSSLLWDEFSLDDVIVTDVDAMEAKDDK' A
#
# COMPACT_ATOMS: atom_id res chain seq x y z
N MET A 1 19.27 1.55 3.20
CA MET A 1 18.45 1.50 3.07
C MET A 1 17.49 0.57 3.49
N ALA A 2 16.97 0.57 4.53
CA ALA A 2 15.98 -0.25 5.03
C ALA A 2 14.66 0.10 4.49
N GLN A 3 13.89 -0.88 4.14
CA GLN A 3 12.54 -0.69 3.74
C GLN A 3 11.63 -1.29 4.77
N ASN A 4 10.50 -0.65 4.98
CA ASN A 4 9.52 -1.13 5.94
C ASN A 4 8.33 -1.69 5.20
N LYS A 5 7.54 -2.49 5.87
CA LYS A 5 6.34 -3.02 5.28
C LYS A 5 5.17 -2.18 5.74
N TYR A 6 4.29 -1.89 4.82
CA TYR A 6 3.11 -1.11 5.12
C TYR A 6 1.88 -1.82 4.55
N TYR A 7 0.80 -1.76 5.30
CA TYR A 7 -0.46 -2.27 4.81
C TYR A 7 -1.22 -1.06 4.27
N VAL A 8 -1.46 -1.04 2.97
CA VAL A 8 -2.08 0.09 2.32
C VAL A 8 -3.50 -0.27 1.97
N SER A 9 -4.43 0.54 2.41
CA SER A 9 -5.84 0.35 2.11
C SER A 9 -6.27 1.36 1.07
N ALA A 10 -7.10 0.93 0.17
CA ALA A 10 -7.57 1.80 -0.88
C ALA A 10 -9.01 1.46 -1.22
N LYS A 11 -9.66 2.32 -1.95
CA LYS A 11 -11.04 2.13 -2.29
C LYS A 11 -11.30 2.59 -3.69
N ARG A 12 -12.15 1.87 -4.40
CA ARG A 12 -12.56 2.28 -5.72
C ARG A 12 -14.03 1.95 -5.83
N ASP A 13 -14.88 2.97 -5.90
CA ASP A 13 -16.33 2.81 -5.88
C ASP A 13 -16.74 2.04 -4.63
N ASN A 14 -17.30 0.88 -4.80
CA ASN A 14 -17.72 0.07 -3.66
C ASN A 14 -16.72 -1.01 -3.34
N LEU A 15 -15.56 -0.98 -3.95
CA LEU A 15 -14.59 -2.04 -3.78
C LEU A 15 -13.52 -1.60 -2.80
N ASP A 16 -13.31 -2.39 -1.77
CA ASP A 16 -12.26 -2.13 -0.80
C ASP A 16 -11.07 -3.00 -1.13
N LEU A 17 -9.90 -2.37 -1.21
CA LEU A 17 -8.69 -3.07 -1.57
C LEU A 17 -7.66 -2.90 -0.49
N GLY A 18 -6.77 -3.84 -0.38
CA GLY A 18 -5.68 -3.73 0.57
C GLY A 18 -4.53 -4.63 0.17
N MET A 19 -3.33 -4.19 0.43
CA MET A 19 -2.16 -5.02 0.17
C MET A 19 -0.98 -4.53 0.96
N VAL A 20 -0.02 -5.40 1.12
CA VAL A 20 1.21 -5.07 1.84
C VAL A 20 2.25 -4.67 0.81
N VAL A 21 2.88 -3.52 1.02
CA VAL A 21 3.95 -3.08 0.15
C VAL A 21 5.17 -2.74 0.98
N GLU A 22 6.33 -2.81 0.38
CA GLU A 22 7.56 -2.42 1.04
C GLU A 22 7.98 -1.08 0.49
N ALA A 23 8.25 -0.15 1.36
CA ALA A 23 8.62 1.19 0.95
C ALA A 23 9.44 1.86 2.05
N GLU A 24 10.02 2.99 1.75
CA GLU A 24 10.84 3.69 2.70
C GLU A 24 9.99 4.51 3.67
N ASN A 25 8.83 4.93 3.26
CA ASN A 25 7.97 5.74 4.12
C ASN A 25 6.53 5.60 3.67
N TYR A 26 5.62 6.22 4.41
CA TYR A 26 4.20 6.14 4.10
C TYR A 26 3.85 6.64 2.71
N TYR A 27 4.46 7.74 2.33
CA TYR A 27 4.16 8.34 1.04
C TYR A 27 4.53 7.37 -0.08
N MET A 28 5.71 6.79 0.00
CA MET A 28 6.16 5.86 -1.03
C MET A 28 5.33 4.59 -1.04
N ALA A 29 4.82 4.17 0.11
CA ALA A 29 3.96 3.01 0.16
C ALA A 29 2.68 3.27 -0.63
N ALA A 30 2.10 4.43 -0.45
CA ALA A 30 0.88 4.79 -1.18
C ALA A 30 1.14 4.86 -2.68
N VAL A 31 2.26 5.44 -3.06
CA VAL A 31 2.63 5.56 -4.47
C VAL A 31 2.83 4.18 -5.08
N LYS A 32 3.50 3.31 -4.36
CA LYS A 32 3.74 1.97 -4.86
C LYS A 32 2.46 1.21 -5.06
N MET A 33 1.53 1.32 -4.12
CA MET A 33 0.28 0.62 -4.27
C MET A 33 -0.50 1.12 -5.49
N SER A 34 -0.53 2.43 -5.69
CA SER A 34 -1.22 2.98 -6.85
C SER A 34 -0.61 2.46 -8.14
N SER A 35 0.70 2.41 -8.20
CA SER A 35 1.39 1.90 -9.36
C SER A 35 1.09 0.44 -9.61
N LEU A 36 1.10 -0.35 -8.57
CA LEU A 36 0.83 -1.77 -8.70
C LEU A 36 -0.60 -2.03 -9.16
N LEU A 37 -1.55 -1.29 -8.64
CA LEU A 37 -2.93 -1.46 -9.06
C LEU A 37 -3.12 -1.10 -10.51
N TRP A 38 -2.43 -0.07 -10.95
CA TRP A 38 -2.52 0.31 -12.35
C TRP A 38 -1.90 -0.76 -13.25
N ASP A 39 -0.70 -1.23 -12.89
CA ASP A 39 0.01 -2.21 -13.70
C ASP A 39 -0.64 -3.56 -13.71
N GLU A 40 -1.05 -4.04 -12.55
CA GLU A 40 -1.53 -5.40 -12.44
C GLU A 40 -3.02 -5.52 -12.71
N PHE A 41 -3.78 -4.51 -12.33
CA PHE A 41 -5.22 -4.61 -12.42
C PHE A 41 -5.86 -3.55 -13.28
N SER A 42 -5.08 -2.64 -13.82
CA SER A 42 -5.58 -1.55 -14.66
C SER A 42 -6.59 -0.70 -13.91
N LEU A 43 -6.39 -0.51 -12.62
CA LEU A 43 -7.30 0.30 -11.83
C LEU A 43 -6.72 1.69 -11.69
N ASP A 44 -7.39 2.69 -12.21
CA ASP A 44 -6.85 4.02 -12.22
C ASP A 44 -7.62 5.02 -11.38
N ASP A 45 -8.73 4.67 -10.82
CA ASP A 45 -9.49 5.58 -9.99
C ASP A 45 -9.44 5.17 -8.56
N VAL A 46 -8.36 4.61 -8.12
CA VAL A 46 -8.23 4.11 -6.77
C VAL A 46 -7.75 5.21 -5.85
N ILE A 47 -8.40 5.35 -4.72
CA ILE A 47 -8.01 6.33 -3.72
C ILE A 47 -7.46 5.61 -2.52
N VAL A 48 -6.23 5.91 -2.15
CA VAL A 48 -5.63 5.32 -0.97
C VAL A 48 -6.28 5.96 0.24
N THR A 49 -6.86 5.16 1.10
CA THR A 49 -7.58 5.66 2.24
C THR A 49 -6.78 5.56 3.54
N ASP A 50 -5.84 4.65 3.60
CA ASP A 50 -5.08 4.49 4.84
C ASP A 50 -3.77 3.76 4.56
N VAL A 51 -2.76 4.06 5.34
CA VAL A 51 -1.48 3.38 5.24
C VAL A 51 -1.01 3.12 6.67
N ASP A 52 -0.84 1.85 7.02
CA ASP A 52 -0.39 1.48 8.35
C ASP A 52 0.97 0.81 8.30
N ALA A 53 1.84 1.21 9.17
CA ALA A 53 3.15 0.56 9.25
C ALA A 53 2.98 -0.81 9.89
N MET A 54 3.50 -1.84 9.25
CA MET A 54 3.49 -3.15 9.80
C MET A 54 4.85 -3.38 10.39
N GLU A 55 4.97 -3.23 11.71
CA GLU A 55 6.19 -3.39 12.29
C GLU A 55 6.60 -4.73 12.32
N ALA A 56 7.68 -5.05 11.91
CA ALA A 56 8.09 -6.35 11.88
C ALA A 56 8.64 -6.72 13.12
N LYS A 57 8.23 -6.86 14.01
CA LYS A 57 8.71 -7.21 15.13
C LYS A 57 9.29 -8.35 15.27
N ASP A 58 9.88 -8.82 15.21
CA ASP A 58 10.49 -9.85 15.36
C ASP A 58 10.73 -10.35 16.47
N ASP A 59 10.60 -10.45 16.90
CA ASP A 59 10.79 -10.86 17.73
C ASP A 59 10.76 -11.09 18.45
N LYS A 60 10.73 -11.26 18.49
CA LYS A 60 10.78 -11.50 19.06
C LYS A 60 10.72 -11.72 19.36
#